data_cf759d7ba00debf3a3a83bce8271ec0a
#
_entry.id   cf759d7ba00debf3a3a83bce8271ec0a
#
_cell.length_a   1.000
_cell.length_b   1.000
_cell.length_c   1.000
_cell.angle_alpha   90.00
_cell.angle_beta   90.00
_cell.angle_gamma   90.00
#
_symmetry.space_group_name_H-M   'P 1'
#
loop_
_entity.id
_entity.type
_entity.pdbx_description
1 polymer ?
#
loop_
_entity_poly.entity_id
_entity_poly.type
_entity_poly.pdbx_seq_one_letter_code
_entity_poly.pdbx_strand_id
1 'polypeptide(L)'
;SYLFIYKTNLLYADQQSYKLTLLSSTVITFQYITQILVLILFHNYTLYLIVLLVSTFFNNFFASKIADKNYPYLRQMEVSELTTYEKKNIIEDVKSMFIYKSGSVIMNYTDNILISIFVGTIFVGYYSNYLLIITMINTFISIIIRGITGSIGNLIAEEDKARTKDVFYIFTYFFQFIGIICTSCLLFLFNDFINIWIGSEYLLDNATVIIIIVSFYITCINNQNWIFREAGGLYKNVRLVMIIAAIINLILSIIFGYLYGLSGVLVSTLIARLLTLCWYDPLVLSKNLFVEKFKYYLLKQFKYFFILLIVIFMDWLIPYNNVTTFVDFIIKGFFIFINSTFWFLLLNIKNKDQKNMFMKIKYLLNQVLKK
;
A
#
# COMPACT_ATOMS: atom_id res chain seq x y z
N SER A 1 2.69 -10.18 20.99
CA SER A 1 3.53 -9.36 20.09
C SER A 1 3.59 -7.89 20.50
N TYR A 2 2.54 -7.33 21.11
CA TYR A 2 2.47 -5.91 21.50
C TYR A 2 3.38 -5.52 22.67
N LEU A 3 3.86 -6.47 23.47
CA LEU A 3 4.66 -6.21 24.69
C LEU A 3 5.95 -5.40 24.46
N PHE A 4 6.53 -5.47 23.26
CA PHE A 4 7.82 -4.84 22.95
C PHE A 4 7.74 -3.72 21.92
N ILE A 5 6.56 -3.45 21.37
CA ILE A 5 6.40 -2.56 20.21
C ILE A 5 6.79 -1.09 20.51
N TYR A 6 6.61 -0.65 21.75
CA TYR A 6 6.94 0.71 22.17
C TYR A 6 8.43 1.04 22.01
N LYS A 7 9.33 0.04 22.20
CA LYS A 7 10.77 0.22 21.99
C LYS A 7 11.14 0.25 20.52
N THR A 8 10.53 -0.62 19.71
CA THR A 8 10.84 -0.72 18.27
C THR A 8 10.37 0.50 17.48
N ASN A 9 9.34 1.21 17.96
CA ASN A 9 8.88 2.45 17.33
C ASN A 9 9.95 3.55 17.29
N LEU A 10 10.89 3.57 18.24
CA LEU A 10 12.01 4.49 18.21
C LEU A 10 12.94 4.25 17.01
N LEU A 11 13.18 2.97 16.66
CA LEU A 11 13.97 2.63 15.48
C LEU A 11 13.29 3.05 14.17
N TYR A 12 11.95 3.05 14.13
CA TYR A 12 11.22 3.59 12.97
C TYR A 12 11.31 5.11 12.90
N ALA A 13 11.17 5.81 14.04
CA ALA A 13 11.29 7.26 14.11
C ALA A 13 12.70 7.74 13.71
N ASP A 14 13.72 7.00 14.10
CA ASP A 14 15.15 7.28 13.84
C ASP A 14 15.62 6.80 12.45
N GLN A 15 14.70 6.39 11.59
CA GLN A 15 14.99 5.86 10.23
C GLN A 15 15.91 4.62 10.21
N GLN A 16 16.01 3.90 11.33
CA GLN A 16 16.81 2.68 11.47
C GLN A 16 15.99 1.39 11.28
N SER A 17 14.87 1.49 10.57
CA SER A 17 13.97 0.36 10.27
C SER A 17 14.65 -0.81 9.56
N TYR A 18 15.76 -0.56 8.84
CA TYR A 18 16.54 -1.59 8.17
C TYR A 18 17.07 -2.67 9.12
N LYS A 19 17.39 -2.31 10.39
CA LYS A 19 17.82 -3.29 11.42
C LYS A 19 16.71 -4.27 11.77
N LEU A 20 15.47 -3.75 11.90
CA LEU A 20 14.29 -4.58 12.14
C LEU A 20 13.92 -5.44 10.94
N THR A 21 14.07 -4.89 9.74
CA THR A 21 13.81 -5.63 8.49
C THR A 21 14.80 -6.79 8.32
N LEU A 22 16.09 -6.56 8.57
CA LEU A 22 17.12 -7.61 8.56
C LEU A 22 16.82 -8.73 9.55
N LEU A 23 16.52 -8.38 10.81
CA LEU A 23 16.13 -9.34 11.83
C LEU A 23 14.91 -10.14 11.39
N SER A 24 13.84 -9.46 10.98
CA SER A 24 12.59 -10.11 10.57
C SER A 24 12.80 -11.04 9.37
N SER A 25 13.59 -10.63 8.36
CA SER A 25 13.90 -11.48 7.21
C SER A 25 14.64 -12.74 7.62
N THR A 26 15.61 -12.62 8.54
CA THR A 26 16.36 -13.78 9.06
C THR A 26 15.45 -14.73 9.82
N VAL A 27 14.64 -14.20 10.76
CA VAL A 27 13.72 -15.03 11.57
C VAL A 27 12.67 -15.71 10.69
N ILE A 28 12.10 -15.02 9.72
CA ILE A 28 11.09 -15.56 8.78
C ILE A 28 11.71 -16.66 7.91
N THR A 29 12.94 -16.49 7.45
CA THR A 29 13.64 -17.54 6.67
C THR A 29 13.80 -18.81 7.50
N PHE A 30 14.29 -18.70 8.72
CA PHE A 30 14.38 -19.85 9.64
C PHE A 30 13.01 -20.46 9.95
N GLN A 31 11.99 -19.62 10.16
CA GLN A 31 10.62 -20.07 10.37
C GLN A 31 10.14 -20.94 9.19
N TYR A 32 10.28 -20.49 7.96
CA TYR A 32 9.82 -21.24 6.79
C TYR A 32 10.57 -22.57 6.63
N ILE A 33 11.90 -22.57 6.82
CA ILE A 33 12.69 -23.81 6.79
C ILE A 33 12.16 -24.79 7.86
N THR A 34 11.97 -24.33 9.11
CA THR A 34 11.46 -25.17 10.20
C THR A 34 10.04 -25.65 9.92
N GLN A 35 9.17 -24.82 9.37
CA GLN A 35 7.80 -25.19 9.01
C GLN A 35 7.76 -26.26 7.92
N ILE A 36 8.62 -26.14 6.90
CA ILE A 36 8.74 -27.16 5.85
C ILE A 36 9.22 -28.50 6.44
N LEU A 37 10.23 -28.47 7.29
CA LEU A 37 10.73 -29.69 7.97
C LEU A 37 9.66 -30.32 8.84
N VAL A 38 8.91 -29.52 9.61
CA VAL A 38 7.81 -30.03 10.45
C VAL A 38 6.71 -30.68 9.60
N LEU A 39 6.35 -30.11 8.47
CA LEU A 39 5.35 -30.70 7.58
C LEU A 39 5.83 -32.01 6.95
N ILE A 40 7.10 -32.08 6.53
CA ILE A 40 7.66 -33.29 5.92
C ILE A 40 7.83 -34.42 6.95
N LEU A 41 8.33 -34.09 8.17
CA LEU A 41 8.68 -35.12 9.16
C LEU A 41 7.48 -35.55 10.02
N PHE A 42 6.61 -34.63 10.38
CA PHE A 42 5.54 -34.89 11.35
C PHE A 42 4.14 -34.83 10.76
N HIS A 43 3.96 -34.32 9.54
CA HIS A 43 2.65 -34.15 8.86
C HIS A 43 1.58 -33.49 9.76
N ASN A 44 2.00 -32.61 10.67
CA ASN A 44 1.15 -32.05 11.72
C ASN A 44 1.02 -30.53 11.57
N TYR A 45 -0.20 -30.09 11.21
CA TYR A 45 -0.52 -28.66 11.03
C TYR A 45 -0.49 -27.86 12.34
N THR A 46 -0.77 -28.50 13.50
CA THR A 46 -0.70 -27.83 14.80
C THR A 46 0.75 -27.43 15.14
N LEU A 47 1.71 -28.33 14.89
CA LEU A 47 3.13 -28.01 15.06
C LEU A 47 3.60 -26.88 14.12
N TYR A 48 3.11 -26.88 12.89
CA TYR A 48 3.35 -25.75 11.94
C TYR A 48 2.90 -24.40 12.53
N LEU A 49 1.72 -24.33 13.16
CA LEU A 49 1.20 -23.12 13.79
C LEU A 49 2.00 -22.75 15.06
N ILE A 50 2.46 -23.72 15.84
CA ILE A 50 3.31 -23.48 17.01
C ILE A 50 4.63 -22.83 16.58
N VAL A 51 5.28 -23.31 15.51
CA VAL A 51 6.50 -22.70 14.96
C VAL A 51 6.27 -21.23 14.61
N LEU A 52 5.14 -20.90 13.98
CA LEU A 52 4.79 -19.51 13.65
C LEU A 52 4.66 -18.63 14.90
N LEU A 53 4.00 -19.12 15.95
CA LEU A 53 3.84 -18.37 17.21
C LEU A 53 5.19 -18.14 17.90
N VAL A 54 6.00 -19.19 18.00
CA VAL A 54 7.33 -19.14 18.61
C VAL A 54 8.26 -18.20 17.86
N SER A 55 8.28 -18.28 16.54
CA SER A 55 9.08 -17.39 15.68
C SER A 55 8.65 -15.92 15.82
N THR A 56 7.35 -15.65 15.91
CA THR A 56 6.82 -14.30 16.15
C THR A 56 7.28 -13.75 17.51
N PHE A 57 7.27 -14.58 18.55
CA PHE A 57 7.77 -14.19 19.89
C PHE A 57 9.25 -13.85 19.82
N PHE A 58 10.08 -14.71 19.24
CA PHE A 58 11.51 -14.47 19.11
C PHE A 58 11.84 -13.23 18.30
N ASN A 59 11.12 -13.00 17.19
CA ASN A 59 11.30 -11.80 16.39
C ASN A 59 11.10 -10.52 17.24
N ASN A 60 10.00 -10.45 17.99
CA ASN A 60 9.71 -9.28 18.83
C ASN A 60 10.70 -9.14 20.01
N PHE A 61 11.12 -10.26 20.59
CA PHE A 61 12.11 -10.27 21.68
C PHE A 61 13.48 -9.75 21.22
N PHE A 62 14.00 -10.24 20.09
CA PHE A 62 15.26 -9.76 19.54
C PHE A 62 15.17 -8.32 19.05
N ALA A 63 14.05 -7.92 18.47
CA ALA A 63 13.78 -6.53 18.08
C ALA A 63 13.86 -5.59 19.29
N SER A 64 13.29 -5.99 20.43
CA SER A 64 13.39 -5.24 21.69
C SER A 64 14.85 -5.13 22.18
N LYS A 65 15.64 -6.21 22.08
CA LYS A 65 17.07 -6.16 22.46
C LYS A 65 17.88 -5.22 21.57
N ILE A 66 17.58 -5.18 20.26
CA ILE A 66 18.21 -4.23 19.33
C ILE A 66 17.88 -2.81 19.75
N ALA A 67 16.62 -2.52 20.09
CA ALA A 67 16.22 -1.21 20.58
C ALA A 67 16.92 -0.83 21.88
N ASP A 68 16.98 -1.73 22.87
CA ASP A 68 17.69 -1.51 24.14
C ASP A 68 19.18 -1.21 23.95
N LYS A 69 19.81 -1.83 22.94
CA LYS A 69 21.23 -1.59 22.63
C LYS A 69 21.45 -0.23 21.97
N ASN A 70 20.52 0.22 21.10
CA ASN A 70 20.63 1.50 20.42
C ASN A 70 20.22 2.68 21.30
N TYR A 71 19.35 2.46 22.29
CA TYR A 71 18.81 3.50 23.18
C TYR A 71 18.99 3.15 24.64
N PRO A 72 20.26 3.06 25.16
CA PRO A 72 20.52 2.68 26.55
C PRO A 72 19.98 3.71 27.56
N TYR A 73 19.80 4.96 27.14
CA TYR A 73 19.26 6.02 27.98
C TYR A 73 17.81 5.77 28.45
N LEU A 74 17.03 4.95 27.73
CA LEU A 74 15.65 4.59 28.15
C LEU A 74 15.60 3.87 29.51
N ARG A 75 16.72 3.33 29.98
CA ARG A 75 16.82 2.67 31.29
C ARG A 75 17.26 3.62 32.39
N GLN A 76 17.79 4.79 32.05
CA GLN A 76 18.46 5.71 32.99
C GLN A 76 17.69 7.03 33.18
N MET A 77 16.66 7.29 32.38
CA MET A 77 15.92 8.55 32.50
C MET A 77 15.01 8.56 33.73
N GLU A 78 15.16 9.60 34.54
CA GLU A 78 14.09 10.05 35.43
C GLU A 78 12.91 10.51 34.55
N VAL A 79 11.77 9.83 34.71
CA VAL A 79 10.58 10.13 33.92
C VAL A 79 9.99 11.44 34.42
N SER A 80 10.15 12.53 33.67
CA SER A 80 9.36 13.75 33.92
C SER A 80 7.88 13.45 33.67
N GLU A 81 7.03 13.75 34.64
CA GLU A 81 5.60 13.56 34.46
C GLU A 81 5.06 14.48 33.37
N LEU A 82 4.34 13.91 32.41
CA LEU A 82 3.62 14.67 31.40
C LEU A 82 2.56 15.56 32.06
N THR A 83 2.42 16.78 31.58
CA THR A 83 1.36 17.69 31.98
C THR A 83 -0.02 17.11 31.65
N THR A 84 -1.06 17.53 32.36
CA THR A 84 -2.44 17.10 32.10
C THR A 84 -2.87 17.42 30.66
N TYR A 85 -2.39 18.53 30.10
CA TYR A 85 -2.65 18.93 28.72
C TYR A 85 -2.01 17.98 27.70
N GLU A 86 -0.75 17.63 27.89
CA GLU A 86 -0.03 16.68 27.03
C GLU A 86 -0.67 15.29 27.07
N LYS A 87 -0.98 14.79 28.27
CA LYS A 87 -1.71 13.51 28.44
C LYS A 87 -3.03 13.51 27.66
N LYS A 88 -3.81 14.60 27.76
CA LYS A 88 -5.09 14.73 27.06
C LYS A 88 -4.92 14.72 25.53
N ASN A 89 -3.93 15.43 25.00
CA ASN A 89 -3.65 15.46 23.56
C ASN A 89 -3.21 14.09 23.04
N ILE A 90 -2.30 13.42 23.72
CA ILE A 90 -1.84 12.05 23.35
C ILE A 90 -3.03 11.09 23.33
N ILE A 91 -3.90 11.11 24.35
CA ILE A 91 -5.08 10.24 24.40
C ILE A 91 -6.04 10.55 23.23
N GLU A 92 -6.24 11.82 22.89
CA GLU A 92 -7.12 12.21 21.78
C GLU A 92 -6.56 11.74 20.44
N ASP A 93 -5.23 11.81 20.23
CA ASP A 93 -4.56 11.34 19.02
C ASP A 93 -4.63 9.81 18.92
N VAL A 94 -4.34 9.09 20.00
CA VAL A 94 -4.48 7.63 20.07
C VAL A 94 -5.93 7.20 19.79
N LYS A 95 -6.91 7.87 20.38
CA LYS A 95 -8.34 7.63 20.13
C LYS A 95 -8.69 7.88 18.64
N SER A 96 -8.16 8.94 18.07
CA SER A 96 -8.40 9.29 16.67
C SER A 96 -7.80 8.25 15.72
N MET A 97 -6.57 7.80 16.01
CA MET A 97 -5.92 6.73 15.26
C MET A 97 -6.67 5.39 15.42
N PHE A 98 -7.13 5.05 16.63
CA PHE A 98 -7.91 3.83 16.87
C PHE A 98 -9.20 3.82 16.04
N ILE A 99 -9.97 4.92 16.09
CA ILE A 99 -11.20 5.07 15.30
C ILE A 99 -10.90 4.92 13.80
N TYR A 100 -9.88 5.59 13.31
CA TYR A 100 -9.46 5.48 11.90
C TYR A 100 -9.07 4.04 11.52
N LYS A 101 -8.23 3.39 12.32
CA LYS A 101 -7.78 2.02 12.06
C LYS A 101 -8.93 1.02 12.11
N SER A 102 -9.87 1.17 13.05
CA SER A 102 -11.07 0.33 13.12
C SER A 102 -11.93 0.44 11.87
N GLY A 103 -12.20 1.65 11.39
CA GLY A 103 -12.91 1.85 10.12
C GLY A 103 -12.15 1.25 8.92
N SER A 104 -10.82 1.38 8.91
CA SER A 104 -9.97 0.78 7.86
C SER A 104 -10.02 -0.75 7.87
N VAL A 105 -10.03 -1.38 9.05
CA VAL A 105 -10.18 -2.84 9.18
C VAL A 105 -11.53 -3.30 8.65
N ILE A 106 -12.61 -2.65 9.06
CA ILE A 106 -13.96 -2.96 8.55
C ILE A 106 -13.95 -2.89 7.02
N MET A 107 -13.49 -1.77 6.45
CA MET A 107 -13.52 -1.52 5.02
C MET A 107 -12.69 -2.52 4.19
N ASN A 108 -11.59 -3.05 4.72
CA ASN A 108 -10.69 -3.92 3.95
C ASN A 108 -10.94 -5.42 4.17
N TYR A 109 -11.61 -5.81 5.24
CA TYR A 109 -11.76 -7.25 5.58
C TYR A 109 -13.19 -7.76 5.50
N THR A 110 -14.20 -6.88 5.47
CA THR A 110 -15.62 -7.30 5.32
C THR A 110 -15.92 -7.90 3.96
N ASP A 111 -15.20 -7.53 2.91
CA ASP A 111 -15.44 -8.02 1.56
C ASP A 111 -15.39 -9.56 1.49
N ASN A 112 -14.37 -10.19 2.09
CA ASN A 112 -14.26 -11.66 2.09
C ASN A 112 -15.41 -12.35 2.81
N ILE A 113 -15.90 -11.76 3.90
CA ILE A 113 -17.06 -12.27 4.65
C ILE A 113 -18.33 -12.18 3.78
N LEU A 114 -18.56 -11.03 3.18
CA LEU A 114 -19.74 -10.79 2.35
C LEU A 114 -19.72 -11.62 1.07
N ILE A 115 -18.57 -11.80 0.42
CA ILE A 115 -18.40 -12.69 -0.73
C ILE A 115 -18.74 -14.14 -0.31
N SER A 116 -18.26 -14.58 0.85
CA SER A 116 -18.57 -15.92 1.36
C SER A 116 -20.06 -16.14 1.58
N ILE A 117 -20.78 -15.12 2.08
CA ILE A 117 -22.21 -15.19 2.38
C ILE A 117 -23.06 -15.14 1.09
N PHE A 118 -22.78 -14.21 0.18
CA PHE A 118 -23.64 -13.97 -0.98
C PHE A 118 -23.28 -14.80 -2.21
N VAL A 119 -22.03 -15.23 -2.35
CA VAL A 119 -21.53 -15.89 -3.56
C VAL A 119 -21.03 -17.31 -3.27
N GLY A 120 -20.48 -17.50 -2.08
CA GLY A 120 -19.95 -18.79 -1.62
C GLY A 120 -18.45 -18.78 -1.41
N THR A 121 -17.96 -19.69 -0.57
CA THR A 121 -16.55 -19.80 -0.16
C THR A 121 -15.61 -20.14 -1.32
N ILE A 122 -16.09 -20.83 -2.35
CA ILE A 122 -15.31 -21.18 -3.56
C ILE A 122 -14.84 -19.89 -4.26
N PHE A 123 -15.73 -18.91 -4.41
CA PHE A 123 -15.39 -17.64 -5.05
C PHE A 123 -14.44 -16.79 -4.21
N VAL A 124 -14.45 -16.92 -2.88
CA VAL A 124 -13.40 -16.35 -2.01
C VAL A 124 -12.05 -16.94 -2.38
N GLY A 125 -11.98 -18.24 -2.66
CA GLY A 125 -10.77 -18.92 -3.12
C GLY A 125 -10.27 -18.36 -4.46
N TYR A 126 -11.14 -18.24 -5.46
CA TYR A 126 -10.78 -17.67 -6.77
C TYR A 126 -10.30 -16.23 -6.64
N TYR A 127 -11.02 -15.38 -5.94
CA TYR A 127 -10.63 -14.00 -5.66
C TYR A 127 -9.29 -13.88 -4.91
N SER A 128 -9.04 -14.78 -3.95
CA SER A 128 -7.79 -14.80 -3.18
C SER A 128 -6.56 -15.01 -4.05
N ASN A 129 -6.64 -15.75 -5.15
CA ASN A 129 -5.52 -15.91 -6.10
C ASN A 129 -5.15 -14.58 -6.76
N TYR A 130 -6.15 -13.79 -7.16
CA TYR A 130 -5.93 -12.44 -7.69
C TYR A 130 -5.38 -11.50 -6.61
N LEU A 131 -5.95 -11.54 -5.39
CA LEU A 131 -5.47 -10.73 -4.26
C LEU A 131 -4.02 -11.05 -3.88
N LEU A 132 -3.56 -12.29 -4.03
CA LEU A 132 -2.18 -12.67 -3.73
C LEU A 132 -1.20 -11.87 -4.59
N ILE A 133 -1.46 -11.72 -5.89
CA ILE A 133 -0.63 -10.93 -6.81
C ILE A 133 -0.67 -9.45 -6.44
N ILE A 134 -1.85 -8.90 -6.20
CA ILE A 134 -2.02 -7.50 -5.75
C ILE A 134 -1.26 -7.26 -4.43
N THR A 135 -1.34 -8.21 -3.50
CA THR A 135 -0.65 -8.12 -2.20
C THR A 135 0.86 -8.15 -2.35
N MET A 136 1.41 -8.94 -3.26
CA MET A 136 2.84 -8.94 -3.59
C MET A 136 3.29 -7.56 -4.08
N ILE A 137 2.58 -6.97 -5.06
CA ILE A 137 2.90 -5.63 -5.57
C ILE A 137 2.82 -4.59 -4.44
N ASN A 138 1.75 -4.62 -3.63
CA ASN A 138 1.58 -3.71 -2.51
C ASN A 138 2.66 -3.89 -1.43
N THR A 139 3.22 -5.08 -1.25
CA THR A 139 4.32 -5.34 -0.33
C THR A 139 5.58 -4.59 -0.77
N PHE A 140 5.93 -4.63 -2.05
CA PHE A 140 7.05 -3.84 -2.59
C PHE A 140 6.82 -2.34 -2.42
N ILE A 141 5.63 -1.84 -2.73
CA ILE A 141 5.26 -0.44 -2.52
C ILE A 141 5.39 -0.06 -1.04
N SER A 142 4.95 -0.92 -0.12
CA SER A 142 5.00 -0.69 1.33
C SER A 142 6.42 -0.62 1.88
N ILE A 143 7.38 -1.33 1.30
CA ILE A 143 8.80 -1.26 1.67
C ILE A 143 9.32 0.15 1.37
N ILE A 144 9.02 0.68 0.18
CA ILE A 144 9.40 2.04 -0.22
C ILE A 144 8.78 3.05 0.74
N ILE A 145 7.47 2.95 1.00
CA ILE A 145 6.73 3.85 1.88
C ILE A 145 7.35 3.91 3.27
N ARG A 146 7.61 2.76 3.89
CA ARG A 146 8.22 2.70 5.23
C ARG A 146 9.59 3.36 5.29
N GLY A 147 10.39 3.24 4.23
CA GLY A 147 11.71 3.88 4.16
C GLY A 147 11.67 5.41 4.13
N ILE A 148 10.60 6.00 3.63
CA ILE A 148 10.51 7.45 3.39
C ILE A 148 9.63 8.20 4.40
N THR A 149 8.72 7.52 5.12
CA THR A 149 7.76 8.18 6.02
C THR A 149 8.45 9.02 7.10
N GLY A 150 9.53 8.53 7.71
CA GLY A 150 10.29 9.28 8.71
C GLY A 150 10.91 10.56 8.14
N SER A 151 11.47 10.51 6.93
CA SER A 151 12.04 11.68 6.25
C SER A 151 10.98 12.74 5.91
N ILE A 152 9.77 12.30 5.56
CA ILE A 152 8.63 13.20 5.33
C ILE A 152 8.17 13.84 6.65
N GLY A 153 8.18 13.09 7.75
CA GLY A 153 7.87 13.62 9.08
C GLY A 153 8.83 14.76 9.46
N ASN A 154 10.13 14.58 9.28
CA ASN A 154 11.12 15.62 9.52
C ASN A 154 10.92 16.84 8.61
N LEU A 155 10.62 16.62 7.32
CA LEU A 155 10.32 17.70 6.37
C LEU A 155 9.12 18.54 6.80
N ILE A 156 8.07 17.90 7.31
CA ILE A 156 6.87 18.59 7.81
C ILE A 156 7.19 19.37 9.09
N ALA A 157 8.04 18.83 9.96
CA ALA A 157 8.46 19.47 11.21
C ALA A 157 9.33 20.73 10.98
N GLU A 158 10.05 20.83 9.86
CA GLU A 158 10.79 22.04 9.45
C GLU A 158 9.87 23.22 9.06
N GLU A 159 8.54 23.00 8.98
CA GLU A 159 7.50 23.99 8.65
C GLU A 159 7.64 24.67 7.27
N ASP A 160 8.51 24.19 6.38
CA ASP A 160 8.64 24.67 5.00
C ASP A 160 7.53 24.10 4.11
N LYS A 161 6.42 24.81 4.06
CA LYS A 161 5.22 24.41 3.29
C LYS A 161 5.46 24.35 1.78
N ALA A 162 6.35 25.21 1.24
CA ALA A 162 6.65 25.21 -0.18
C ALA A 162 7.45 23.96 -0.57
N ARG A 163 8.47 23.62 0.20
CA ARG A 163 9.28 22.42 0.00
C ARG A 163 8.47 21.15 0.24
N THR A 164 7.63 21.14 1.28
CA THR A 164 6.72 20.00 1.57
C THR A 164 5.77 19.75 0.40
N LYS A 165 5.22 20.80 -0.22
CA LYS A 165 4.38 20.71 -1.40
C LYS A 165 5.14 20.17 -2.62
N ASP A 166 6.33 20.68 -2.90
CA ASP A 166 7.14 20.18 -4.03
C ASP A 166 7.48 18.70 -3.88
N VAL A 167 7.82 18.27 -2.66
CA VAL A 167 8.07 16.84 -2.37
C VAL A 167 6.79 16.01 -2.53
N PHE A 168 5.64 16.51 -2.06
CA PHE A 168 4.36 15.82 -2.25
C PHE A 168 4.06 15.57 -3.74
N TYR A 169 4.29 16.54 -4.62
CA TYR A 169 4.06 16.36 -6.04
C TYR A 169 5.08 15.45 -6.73
N ILE A 170 6.31 15.38 -6.24
CA ILE A 170 7.29 14.38 -6.70
C ILE A 170 6.78 12.97 -6.36
N PHE A 171 6.24 12.74 -5.15
CA PHE A 171 5.64 11.46 -4.77
C PHE A 171 4.35 11.18 -5.53
N THR A 172 3.53 12.22 -5.81
CA THR A 172 2.37 12.07 -6.69
C THR A 172 2.80 11.54 -8.06
N TYR A 173 3.83 12.13 -8.67
CA TYR A 173 4.37 11.64 -9.94
C TYR A 173 4.88 10.19 -9.84
N PHE A 174 5.61 9.86 -8.78
CA PHE A 174 6.17 8.53 -8.56
C PHE A 174 5.09 7.46 -8.42
N PHE A 175 4.05 7.69 -7.60
CA PHE A 175 2.95 6.73 -7.45
C PHE A 175 2.05 6.65 -8.68
N GLN A 176 1.92 7.72 -9.45
CA GLN A 176 1.27 7.68 -10.74
C GLN A 176 2.07 6.85 -11.76
N PHE A 177 3.39 6.98 -11.77
CA PHE A 177 4.27 6.15 -12.59
C PHE A 177 4.08 4.66 -12.29
N ILE A 178 4.20 4.26 -11.02
CA ILE A 178 3.99 2.87 -10.61
C ILE A 178 2.56 2.43 -10.90
N GLY A 179 1.57 3.24 -10.51
CA GLY A 179 0.16 2.92 -10.67
C GLY A 179 -0.24 2.68 -12.11
N ILE A 180 0.18 3.54 -13.04
CA ILE A 180 -0.16 3.43 -14.47
C ILE A 180 0.50 2.21 -15.10
N ILE A 181 1.79 1.98 -14.85
CA ILE A 181 2.51 0.84 -15.43
C ILE A 181 1.97 -0.48 -14.87
N CYS A 182 1.83 -0.59 -13.54
CA CYS A 182 1.28 -1.81 -12.96
C CYS A 182 -0.16 -2.08 -13.39
N THR A 183 -0.99 -1.02 -13.53
CA THR A 183 -2.37 -1.15 -14.01
C THR A 183 -2.41 -1.66 -15.44
N SER A 184 -1.57 -1.14 -16.34
CA SER A 184 -1.49 -1.64 -17.71
C SER A 184 -0.99 -3.08 -17.76
N CYS A 185 0.09 -3.40 -17.04
CA CYS A 185 0.58 -4.78 -16.94
C CYS A 185 -0.50 -5.75 -16.41
N LEU A 186 -1.20 -5.38 -15.34
CA LEU A 186 -2.28 -6.20 -14.81
C LEU A 186 -3.41 -6.38 -15.80
N LEU A 187 -3.81 -5.32 -16.53
CA LEU A 187 -4.91 -5.40 -17.49
C LEU A 187 -4.68 -6.42 -18.59
N PHE A 188 -3.45 -6.52 -19.09
CA PHE A 188 -3.10 -7.40 -20.21
C PHE A 188 -2.50 -8.75 -19.82
N LEU A 189 -2.09 -8.94 -18.56
CA LEU A 189 -1.36 -10.12 -18.11
C LEU A 189 -2.05 -10.90 -17.00
N PHE A 190 -3.04 -10.31 -16.31
CA PHE A 190 -3.56 -10.91 -15.08
C PHE A 190 -4.21 -12.28 -15.33
N ASN A 191 -5.16 -12.34 -16.27
CA ASN A 191 -5.83 -13.59 -16.64
C ASN A 191 -4.86 -14.59 -17.30
N ASP A 192 -3.92 -14.14 -18.11
CA ASP A 192 -2.89 -15.00 -18.68
C ASP A 192 -2.05 -15.66 -17.59
N PHE A 193 -1.65 -14.89 -16.57
CA PHE A 193 -0.88 -15.42 -15.45
C PHE A 193 -1.66 -16.47 -14.66
N ILE A 194 -2.90 -16.16 -14.28
CA ILE A 194 -3.77 -17.11 -13.56
C ILE A 194 -3.96 -18.40 -14.36
N ASN A 195 -4.21 -18.28 -15.67
CA ASN A 195 -4.41 -19.42 -16.54
C ASN A 195 -3.17 -20.34 -16.59
N ILE A 196 -1.97 -19.78 -16.72
CA ILE A 196 -0.73 -20.56 -16.77
C ILE A 196 -0.35 -21.13 -15.40
N TRP A 197 -0.63 -20.37 -14.32
CA TRP A 197 -0.19 -20.75 -12.98
C TRP A 197 -1.06 -21.84 -12.35
N ILE A 198 -2.38 -21.70 -12.41
CA ILE A 198 -3.32 -22.60 -11.70
C ILE A 198 -4.42 -23.17 -12.58
N GLY A 199 -4.58 -22.71 -13.82
CA GLY A 199 -5.55 -23.23 -14.78
C GLY A 199 -6.72 -22.28 -15.07
N SER A 200 -7.39 -22.56 -16.20
CA SER A 200 -8.48 -21.73 -16.71
C SER A 200 -9.75 -21.77 -15.83
N GLU A 201 -9.92 -22.81 -15.04
CA GLU A 201 -11.06 -22.97 -14.12
C GLU A 201 -11.07 -21.93 -12.97
N TYR A 202 -9.93 -21.30 -12.69
CA TYR A 202 -9.79 -20.26 -11.64
C TYR A 202 -9.95 -18.85 -12.17
N LEU A 203 -10.25 -18.68 -13.47
CA LEU A 203 -10.44 -17.37 -14.05
C LEU A 203 -11.73 -16.72 -13.56
N LEU A 204 -11.62 -15.45 -13.15
CA LEU A 204 -12.78 -14.59 -12.91
C LEU A 204 -13.25 -13.95 -14.21
N ASP A 205 -14.49 -13.52 -14.25
CA ASP A 205 -15.04 -12.76 -15.36
C ASP A 205 -14.31 -11.43 -15.56
N ASN A 206 -14.22 -10.97 -16.78
CA ASN A 206 -13.46 -9.78 -17.15
C ASN A 206 -13.91 -8.51 -16.40
N ALA A 207 -15.20 -8.37 -16.12
CA ALA A 207 -15.73 -7.23 -15.38
C ALA A 207 -15.18 -7.21 -13.95
N THR A 208 -15.18 -8.34 -13.25
CA THR A 208 -14.60 -8.49 -11.90
C THR A 208 -13.11 -8.19 -11.92
N VAL A 209 -12.37 -8.71 -12.88
CA VAL A 209 -10.92 -8.45 -13.02
C VAL A 209 -10.64 -6.95 -13.21
N ILE A 210 -11.40 -6.28 -14.08
CA ILE A 210 -11.27 -4.82 -14.28
C ILE A 210 -11.54 -4.06 -12.99
N ILE A 211 -12.53 -4.43 -12.19
CA ILE A 211 -12.84 -3.80 -10.90
C ILE A 211 -11.67 -3.96 -9.93
N ILE A 212 -11.06 -5.14 -9.85
CA ILE A 212 -9.87 -5.39 -9.03
C ILE A 212 -8.72 -4.48 -9.46
N ILE A 213 -8.45 -4.38 -10.76
CA ILE A 213 -7.37 -3.55 -11.33
C ILE A 213 -7.61 -2.06 -11.07
N VAL A 214 -8.84 -1.56 -11.26
CA VAL A 214 -9.20 -0.16 -10.97
C VAL A 214 -9.06 0.12 -9.46
N SER A 215 -9.46 -0.81 -8.60
CA SER A 215 -9.30 -0.68 -7.14
C SER A 215 -7.82 -0.63 -6.74
N PHE A 216 -6.97 -1.43 -7.39
CA PHE A 216 -5.52 -1.36 -7.22
C PHE A 216 -4.97 0.01 -7.64
N TYR A 217 -5.32 0.50 -8.83
CA TYR A 217 -4.89 1.81 -9.32
C TYR A 217 -5.22 2.93 -8.33
N ILE A 218 -6.48 3.01 -7.91
CA ILE A 218 -6.94 4.03 -6.95
C ILE A 218 -6.20 3.91 -5.62
N THR A 219 -5.95 2.70 -5.13
CA THR A 219 -5.18 2.49 -3.90
C THR A 219 -3.74 2.94 -4.08
N CYS A 220 -3.10 2.58 -5.20
CA CYS A 220 -1.72 2.94 -5.50
C CYS A 220 -1.51 4.45 -5.57
N ILE A 221 -2.37 5.17 -6.29
CA ILE A 221 -2.25 6.62 -6.44
C ILE A 221 -2.63 7.42 -5.18
N ASN A 222 -3.26 6.79 -4.18
CA ASN A 222 -3.56 7.42 -2.91
C ASN A 222 -2.47 7.20 -1.85
N ASN A 223 -1.44 6.40 -2.12
CA ASN A 223 -0.36 6.16 -1.17
C ASN A 223 0.36 7.43 -0.73
N GLN A 224 0.61 8.41 -1.63
CA GLN A 224 1.22 9.68 -1.23
C GLN A 224 0.31 10.44 -0.24
N ASN A 225 -1.00 10.44 -0.42
CA ASN A 225 -1.93 11.08 0.51
C ASN A 225 -1.84 10.42 1.89
N TRP A 226 -1.80 9.10 1.93
CA TRP A 226 -1.67 8.34 3.16
C TRP A 226 -0.35 8.64 3.89
N ILE A 227 0.79 8.66 3.18
CA ILE A 227 2.12 8.93 3.75
C ILE A 227 2.16 10.31 4.41
N PHE A 228 1.75 11.35 3.68
CA PHE A 228 1.78 12.72 4.19
C PHE A 228 0.78 12.95 5.34
N ARG A 229 -0.37 12.30 5.30
CA ARG A 229 -1.33 12.32 6.40
C ARG A 229 -0.78 11.63 7.65
N GLU A 230 -0.15 10.48 7.50
CA GLU A 230 0.44 9.73 8.61
C GLU A 230 1.62 10.50 9.22
N ALA A 231 2.54 10.98 8.39
CA ALA A 231 3.69 11.77 8.81
C ALA A 231 3.29 13.11 9.46
N GLY A 232 2.18 13.72 9.01
CA GLY A 232 1.63 14.95 9.58
C GLY A 232 0.70 14.76 10.78
N GLY A 233 0.47 13.52 11.25
CA GLY A 233 -0.40 13.23 12.40
C GLY A 233 -1.88 13.60 12.20
N LEU A 234 -2.37 13.71 10.96
CA LEU A 234 -3.69 14.25 10.63
C LEU A 234 -4.85 13.26 10.81
N TYR A 235 -4.71 12.25 11.69
CA TYR A 235 -5.77 11.25 11.95
C TYR A 235 -7.05 11.85 12.51
N LYS A 236 -6.94 12.89 13.35
CA LYS A 236 -8.08 13.61 13.91
C LYS A 236 -9.00 14.19 12.83
N ASN A 237 -8.39 14.70 11.74
CA ASN A 237 -9.11 15.33 10.64
C ASN A 237 -9.88 14.35 9.76
N VAL A 238 -9.44 13.08 9.68
CA VAL A 238 -9.96 12.08 8.74
C VAL A 238 -10.72 10.92 9.41
N ARG A 239 -10.66 10.79 10.74
CA ARG A 239 -11.25 9.65 11.47
C ARG A 239 -12.74 9.45 11.17
N LEU A 240 -13.52 10.54 11.11
CA LEU A 240 -14.98 10.46 10.86
C LEU A 240 -15.27 10.04 9.41
N VAL A 241 -14.51 10.57 8.44
CA VAL A 241 -14.69 10.21 7.04
C VAL A 241 -14.35 8.75 6.80
N MET A 242 -13.38 8.20 7.52
CA MET A 242 -13.06 6.77 7.46
C MET A 242 -14.20 5.89 7.96
N ILE A 243 -14.88 6.29 9.05
CA ILE A 243 -16.08 5.58 9.52
C ILE A 243 -17.21 5.67 8.49
N ILE A 244 -17.45 6.87 7.95
CA ILE A 244 -18.46 7.08 6.91
C ILE A 244 -18.15 6.18 5.69
N ALA A 245 -16.89 6.11 5.28
CA ALA A 245 -16.44 5.23 4.20
C ALA A 245 -16.77 3.75 4.50
N ALA A 246 -16.47 3.29 5.72
CA ALA A 246 -16.76 1.92 6.14
C ALA A 246 -18.26 1.62 6.18
N ILE A 247 -19.09 2.56 6.64
CA ILE A 247 -20.57 2.40 6.65
C ILE A 247 -21.12 2.37 5.23
N ILE A 248 -20.70 3.29 4.36
CA ILE A 248 -21.11 3.31 2.94
C ILE A 248 -20.69 2.01 2.27
N ASN A 249 -19.43 1.57 2.46
CA ASN A 249 -18.94 0.31 1.92
C ASN A 249 -19.81 -0.86 2.38
N LEU A 250 -20.08 -1.00 3.67
CA LEU A 250 -20.87 -2.11 4.22
C LEU A 250 -22.30 -2.13 3.65
N ILE A 251 -22.97 -0.98 3.61
CA ILE A 251 -24.34 -0.89 3.07
C ILE A 251 -24.37 -1.24 1.57
N LEU A 252 -23.48 -0.64 0.78
CA LEU A 252 -23.42 -0.91 -0.65
C LEU A 252 -23.01 -2.35 -0.93
N SER A 253 -22.07 -2.93 -0.15
CA SER A 253 -21.64 -4.31 -0.33
C SER A 253 -22.75 -5.32 -0.04
N ILE A 254 -23.64 -5.04 0.91
CA ILE A 254 -24.82 -5.86 1.16
C ILE A 254 -25.79 -5.78 -0.03
N ILE A 255 -26.11 -4.56 -0.48
CA ILE A 255 -27.05 -4.35 -1.57
C ILE A 255 -26.52 -4.92 -2.89
N PHE A 256 -25.31 -4.54 -3.28
CA PHE A 256 -24.73 -4.93 -4.56
C PHE A 256 -24.21 -6.38 -4.54
N GLY A 257 -23.78 -6.88 -3.38
CA GLY A 257 -23.44 -8.29 -3.20
C GLY A 257 -24.63 -9.19 -3.45
N TYR A 258 -25.82 -8.81 -2.97
CA TYR A 258 -27.06 -9.53 -3.25
C TYR A 258 -27.47 -9.46 -4.73
N LEU A 259 -27.29 -8.30 -5.39
CA LEU A 259 -27.73 -8.09 -6.79
C LEU A 259 -26.73 -8.60 -7.82
N TYR A 260 -25.43 -8.43 -7.59
CA TYR A 260 -24.36 -8.63 -8.59
C TYR A 260 -23.25 -9.57 -8.10
N GLY A 261 -23.43 -10.22 -6.95
CA GLY A 261 -22.46 -11.18 -6.42
C GLY A 261 -21.09 -10.56 -6.16
N LEU A 262 -20.03 -11.27 -6.58
CA LEU A 262 -18.63 -10.90 -6.35
C LEU A 262 -18.31 -9.48 -6.85
N SER A 263 -18.66 -9.20 -8.11
CA SER A 263 -18.41 -7.88 -8.73
C SER A 263 -19.10 -6.76 -7.97
N GLY A 264 -20.31 -7.02 -7.43
CA GLY A 264 -21.08 -6.07 -6.64
C GLY A 264 -20.38 -5.68 -5.34
N VAL A 265 -19.84 -6.65 -4.58
CA VAL A 265 -19.08 -6.39 -3.36
C VAL A 265 -17.85 -5.54 -3.67
N LEU A 266 -17.08 -5.89 -4.70
CA LEU A 266 -15.86 -5.18 -5.07
C LEU A 266 -16.11 -3.75 -5.57
N VAL A 267 -17.15 -3.54 -6.38
CA VAL A 267 -17.58 -2.20 -6.83
C VAL A 267 -17.98 -1.33 -5.64
N SER A 268 -18.62 -1.90 -4.63
CA SER A 268 -19.03 -1.17 -3.44
C SER A 268 -17.86 -0.53 -2.72
N THR A 269 -16.76 -1.29 -2.56
CA THR A 269 -15.51 -0.79 -1.96
C THR A 269 -14.90 0.34 -2.80
N LEU A 270 -14.92 0.21 -4.13
CA LEU A 270 -14.47 1.23 -5.05
C LEU A 270 -15.30 2.53 -4.92
N ILE A 271 -16.62 2.41 -4.95
CA ILE A 271 -17.55 3.54 -4.80
C ILE A 271 -17.35 4.22 -3.45
N ALA A 272 -17.28 3.46 -2.35
CA ALA A 272 -17.09 4.03 -1.01
C ALA A 272 -15.79 4.86 -0.94
N ARG A 273 -14.68 4.38 -1.51
CA ARG A 273 -13.41 5.12 -1.58
C ARG A 273 -13.51 6.37 -2.43
N LEU A 274 -14.16 6.30 -3.59
CA LEU A 274 -14.35 7.43 -4.49
C LEU A 274 -15.22 8.51 -3.86
N LEU A 275 -16.28 8.14 -3.15
CA LEU A 275 -17.19 9.08 -2.49
C LEU A 275 -16.59 9.73 -1.22
N THR A 276 -15.51 9.17 -0.67
CA THR A 276 -14.96 9.62 0.61
C THR A 276 -13.47 9.94 0.54
N LEU A 277 -12.60 8.97 0.70
CA LEU A 277 -11.16 9.13 0.94
C LEU A 277 -10.42 9.76 -0.24
N CYS A 278 -10.82 9.44 -1.48
CA CYS A 278 -10.09 9.88 -2.68
C CYS A 278 -10.03 11.40 -2.86
N TRP A 279 -11.01 12.12 -2.36
CA TRP A 279 -11.02 13.59 -2.44
C TRP A 279 -10.82 14.26 -1.09
N TYR A 280 -11.23 13.60 0.02
CA TYR A 280 -11.17 14.21 1.34
C TYR A 280 -9.75 14.25 1.91
N ASP A 281 -8.97 13.17 1.77
CA ASP A 281 -7.58 13.13 2.21
C ASP A 281 -6.74 14.25 1.57
N PRO A 282 -6.68 14.40 0.23
CA PRO A 282 -5.92 15.49 -0.38
C PRO A 282 -6.48 16.88 -0.05
N LEU A 283 -7.78 17.01 0.21
CA LEU A 283 -8.35 18.27 0.69
C LEU A 283 -7.83 18.63 2.08
N VAL A 284 -7.75 17.67 2.99
CA VAL A 284 -7.17 17.87 4.33
C VAL A 284 -5.70 18.24 4.23
N LEU A 285 -4.92 17.55 3.40
CA LEU A 285 -3.50 17.84 3.18
C LEU A 285 -3.30 19.24 2.60
N SER A 286 -4.09 19.63 1.59
CA SER A 286 -3.98 20.93 0.94
C SER A 286 -4.25 22.09 1.91
N LYS A 287 -5.14 21.89 2.88
CA LYS A 287 -5.46 22.91 3.90
C LYS A 287 -4.43 22.98 5.02
N ASN A 288 -3.94 21.85 5.49
CA ASN A 288 -3.11 21.79 6.70
C ASN A 288 -1.61 21.86 6.39
N LEU A 289 -1.13 21.20 5.32
CA LEU A 289 0.29 21.09 5.04
C LEU A 289 0.78 22.05 3.95
N PHE A 290 0.00 22.34 2.91
CA PHE A 290 0.52 23.05 1.73
C PHE A 290 -0.07 24.44 1.51
N VAL A 291 -1.26 24.74 2.07
CA VAL A 291 -2.02 25.97 1.82
C VAL A 291 -2.22 26.19 0.31
N GLU A 292 -2.68 25.19 -0.40
CA GLU A 292 -2.93 25.22 -1.83
C GLU A 292 -4.42 25.02 -2.15
N LYS A 293 -4.89 25.56 -3.29
CA LYS A 293 -6.26 25.28 -3.74
C LYS A 293 -6.39 23.83 -4.21
N PHE A 294 -7.28 23.07 -3.59
CA PHE A 294 -7.59 21.67 -3.93
C PHE A 294 -7.83 21.41 -5.42
N LYS A 295 -8.34 22.40 -6.16
CA LYS A 295 -8.54 22.34 -7.61
C LYS A 295 -7.28 21.94 -8.39
N TYR A 296 -6.10 22.41 -7.97
CA TYR A 296 -4.84 22.06 -8.66
C TYR A 296 -4.49 20.58 -8.52
N TYR A 297 -4.74 20.01 -7.34
CA TYR A 297 -4.60 18.57 -7.16
C TYR A 297 -5.54 17.79 -8.08
N LEU A 298 -6.82 18.15 -8.13
CA LEU A 298 -7.80 17.49 -9.01
C LEU A 298 -7.40 17.55 -10.47
N LEU A 299 -6.99 18.72 -10.97
CA LEU A 299 -6.54 18.86 -12.36
C LEU A 299 -5.35 17.95 -12.69
N LYS A 300 -4.40 17.78 -11.74
CA LYS A 300 -3.29 16.84 -11.92
C LYS A 300 -3.78 15.39 -11.96
N GLN A 301 -4.73 15.00 -11.10
CA GLN A 301 -5.31 13.64 -11.13
C GLN A 301 -6.03 13.36 -12.44
N PHE A 302 -6.83 14.31 -12.95
CA PHE A 302 -7.47 14.19 -14.27
C PHE A 302 -6.44 14.04 -15.38
N LYS A 303 -5.36 14.83 -15.38
CA LYS A 303 -4.28 14.67 -16.36
C LYS A 303 -3.71 13.24 -16.33
N TYR A 304 -3.40 12.69 -15.16
CA TYR A 304 -2.85 11.33 -15.04
C TYR A 304 -3.86 10.26 -15.45
N PHE A 305 -5.14 10.48 -15.18
CA PHE A 305 -6.19 9.59 -15.67
C PHE A 305 -6.23 9.51 -17.19
N PHE A 306 -6.13 10.65 -17.89
CA PHE A 306 -6.02 10.65 -19.37
C PHE A 306 -4.71 10.00 -19.84
N ILE A 307 -3.60 10.19 -19.14
CA ILE A 307 -2.34 9.50 -19.47
C ILE A 307 -2.52 7.98 -19.32
N LEU A 308 -3.20 7.51 -18.27
CA LEU A 308 -3.50 6.08 -18.09
C LEU A 308 -4.29 5.53 -19.29
N LEU A 309 -5.34 6.24 -19.72
CA LEU A 309 -6.14 5.80 -20.88
C LEU A 309 -5.32 5.73 -22.15
N ILE A 310 -4.44 6.72 -22.39
CA ILE A 310 -3.55 6.72 -23.56
C ILE A 310 -2.56 5.56 -23.49
N VAL A 311 -1.96 5.30 -22.33
CA VAL A 311 -1.00 4.19 -22.14
C VAL A 311 -1.69 2.86 -22.41
N ILE A 312 -2.86 2.62 -21.82
CA ILE A 312 -3.66 1.40 -22.07
C ILE A 312 -4.00 1.25 -23.56
N PHE A 313 -4.41 2.36 -24.21
CA PHE A 313 -4.71 2.33 -25.64
C PHE A 313 -3.49 1.99 -26.50
N MET A 314 -2.32 2.52 -26.18
CA MET A 314 -1.07 2.21 -26.87
C MET A 314 -0.59 0.78 -26.64
N ASP A 315 -0.82 0.22 -25.46
CA ASP A 315 -0.54 -1.19 -25.17
C ASP A 315 -1.52 -2.12 -25.91
N TRP A 316 -2.79 -1.70 -26.03
CA TRP A 316 -3.81 -2.44 -26.78
C TRP A 316 -3.53 -2.53 -28.29
N LEU A 317 -2.85 -1.53 -28.87
CA LEU A 317 -2.50 -1.51 -30.29
C LEU A 317 -1.39 -2.51 -30.66
N ILE A 318 -0.66 -3.04 -29.67
CA ILE A 318 0.41 -4.00 -29.93
C ILE A 318 -0.21 -5.39 -30.11
N PRO A 319 -0.01 -6.04 -31.27
CA PRO A 319 -0.52 -7.38 -31.48
C PRO A 319 0.30 -8.38 -30.66
N TYR A 320 -0.28 -8.86 -29.57
CA TYR A 320 0.30 -9.96 -28.79
C TYR A 320 -0.31 -11.28 -29.25
N ASN A 321 0.54 -12.29 -29.48
CA ASN A 321 0.11 -13.65 -29.69
C ASN A 321 -0.54 -14.22 -28.43
N ASN A 322 -1.37 -15.25 -28.59
CA ASN A 322 -1.93 -15.97 -27.46
C ASN A 322 -0.82 -16.50 -26.58
N VAL A 323 -0.93 -16.22 -25.29
CA VAL A 323 0.06 -16.66 -24.29
C VAL A 323 -0.27 -18.10 -23.92
N THR A 324 0.59 -19.02 -24.32
CA THR A 324 0.41 -20.46 -24.05
C THR A 324 1.46 -21.00 -23.10
N THR A 325 2.62 -20.35 -23.05
CA THR A 325 3.75 -20.77 -22.21
C THR A 325 4.16 -19.65 -21.23
N PHE A 326 4.91 -20.04 -20.20
CA PHE A 326 5.50 -19.06 -19.27
C PHE A 326 6.49 -18.13 -19.95
N VAL A 327 7.16 -18.61 -21.01
CA VAL A 327 8.08 -17.78 -21.82
C VAL A 327 7.31 -16.71 -22.58
N ASP A 328 6.20 -17.07 -23.23
CA ASP A 328 5.34 -16.10 -23.94
C ASP A 328 4.82 -15.03 -22.98
N PHE A 329 4.44 -15.43 -21.76
CA PHE A 329 4.03 -14.51 -20.71
C PHE A 329 5.11 -13.49 -20.34
N ILE A 330 6.36 -13.95 -20.14
CA ILE A 330 7.48 -13.06 -19.82
C ILE A 330 7.75 -12.09 -20.97
N ILE A 331 7.76 -12.59 -22.22
CA ILE A 331 7.99 -11.75 -23.40
C ILE A 331 6.90 -10.69 -23.53
N LYS A 332 5.63 -11.08 -23.45
CA LYS A 332 4.50 -10.16 -23.47
C LYS A 332 4.60 -9.11 -22.35
N GLY A 333 4.90 -9.56 -21.13
CA GLY A 333 5.07 -8.69 -19.97
C GLY A 333 6.19 -7.66 -20.16
N PHE A 334 7.32 -8.07 -20.71
CA PHE A 334 8.44 -7.19 -21.03
C PHE A 334 8.08 -6.11 -22.05
N PHE A 335 7.38 -6.47 -23.12
CA PHE A 335 6.91 -5.51 -24.12
C PHE A 335 5.91 -4.51 -23.53
N ILE A 336 4.92 -4.97 -22.79
CA ILE A 336 3.93 -4.08 -22.14
C ILE A 336 4.64 -3.14 -21.17
N PHE A 337 5.53 -3.64 -20.32
CA PHE A 337 6.27 -2.84 -19.36
C PHE A 337 7.09 -1.73 -20.04
N ILE A 338 7.84 -2.06 -21.11
CA ILE A 338 8.64 -1.08 -21.85
C ILE A 338 7.74 -0.06 -22.54
N ASN A 339 6.70 -0.50 -23.22
CA ASN A 339 5.79 0.39 -23.95
C ASN A 339 5.06 1.33 -23.01
N SER A 340 4.47 0.82 -21.91
CA SER A 340 3.82 1.64 -20.87
C SER A 340 4.78 2.66 -20.26
N THR A 341 6.03 2.24 -19.97
CA THR A 341 7.06 3.13 -19.42
C THR A 341 7.44 4.21 -20.43
N PHE A 342 7.64 3.85 -21.69
CA PHE A 342 7.97 4.79 -22.76
C PHE A 342 6.89 5.87 -22.92
N TRP A 343 5.64 5.45 -23.08
CA TRP A 343 4.53 6.40 -23.25
C TRP A 343 4.30 7.28 -22.03
N PHE A 344 4.38 6.72 -20.82
CA PHE A 344 4.27 7.52 -19.60
C PHE A 344 5.35 8.61 -19.54
N LEU A 345 6.61 8.27 -19.81
CA LEU A 345 7.73 9.22 -19.80
C LEU A 345 7.61 10.27 -20.89
N LEU A 346 7.21 9.86 -22.10
CA LEU A 346 7.02 10.75 -23.25
C LEU A 346 5.92 11.80 -22.98
N LEU A 347 4.77 11.36 -22.48
CA LEU A 347 3.63 12.25 -22.19
C LEU A 347 3.90 13.21 -21.02
N ASN A 348 4.88 12.90 -20.19
CA ASN A 348 5.31 13.74 -19.06
C ASN A 348 6.61 14.52 -19.30
N ILE A 349 7.21 14.51 -20.48
CA ILE A 349 8.55 15.10 -20.76
C ILE A 349 8.68 16.58 -20.36
N LYS A 350 7.58 17.34 -20.42
CA LYS A 350 7.50 18.75 -19.99
C LYS A 350 7.09 18.93 -18.52
N ASN A 351 6.85 17.82 -17.78
CA ASN A 351 6.39 17.89 -16.40
C ASN A 351 7.55 18.28 -15.47
N LYS A 352 7.35 19.35 -14.67
CA LYS A 352 8.32 19.81 -13.66
C LYS A 352 8.63 18.71 -12.63
N ASP A 353 7.61 17.95 -12.22
CA ASP A 353 7.74 16.91 -11.19
C ASP A 353 8.63 15.76 -11.69
N GLN A 354 8.52 15.41 -12.98
CA GLN A 354 9.43 14.44 -13.63
C GLN A 354 10.88 14.92 -13.60
N LYS A 355 11.14 16.18 -14.01
CA LYS A 355 12.48 16.75 -14.00
C LYS A 355 13.09 16.76 -12.61
N ASN A 356 12.30 17.16 -11.61
CA ASN A 356 12.70 17.20 -10.22
C ASN A 356 13.03 15.80 -9.68
N MET A 357 12.22 14.80 -10.02
CA MET A 357 12.48 13.41 -9.65
C MET A 357 13.80 12.90 -10.25
N PHE A 358 14.02 13.08 -11.55
CA PHE A 358 15.27 12.67 -12.20
C PHE A 358 16.50 13.39 -11.66
N MET A 359 16.40 14.68 -11.34
CA MET A 359 17.51 15.43 -10.70
C MET A 359 17.86 14.83 -9.33
N LYS A 360 16.86 14.47 -8.51
CA LYS A 360 17.09 13.84 -7.22
C LYS A 360 17.70 12.45 -7.35
N ILE A 361 17.22 11.63 -8.28
CA ILE A 361 17.81 10.32 -8.55
C ILE A 361 19.26 10.43 -9.00
N LYS A 362 19.55 11.33 -9.94
CA LYS A 362 20.92 11.60 -10.41
C LYS A 362 21.85 12.05 -9.27
N TYR A 363 21.35 12.91 -8.39
CA TYR A 363 22.12 13.38 -7.22
C TYR A 363 22.45 12.19 -6.28
N LEU A 364 21.49 11.34 -5.98
CA LEU A 364 21.69 10.16 -5.12
C LEU A 364 22.67 9.16 -5.75
N LEU A 365 22.54 8.87 -7.05
CA LEU A 365 23.47 8.00 -7.76
C LEU A 365 24.90 8.54 -7.73
N ASN A 366 25.08 9.86 -7.91
CA ASN A 366 26.39 10.48 -7.83
C ASN A 366 27.00 10.42 -6.42
N GLN A 367 26.18 10.41 -5.35
CA GLN A 367 26.67 10.20 -3.99
C GLN A 367 27.09 8.75 -3.71
N VAL A 368 26.38 7.79 -4.29
CA VAL A 368 26.73 6.36 -4.15
C VAL A 368 27.99 6.02 -4.93
N LEU A 369 28.16 6.60 -6.13
CA LEU A 369 29.35 6.37 -6.98
C LEU A 369 30.62 7.08 -6.47
N LYS A 370 30.48 8.03 -5.53
CA LYS A 370 31.61 8.73 -4.90
C LYS A 370 32.09 8.09 -3.59
N LYS A 371 31.38 7.09 -3.09
CA LYS A 371 31.78 6.23 -1.97
C LYS A 371 32.39 4.91 -2.48
#